data_5381897588975a63582ff173a643c725
#
_entry.id   5381897588975a63582ff173a643c725
#
_cell.length_a   1.000
_cell.length_b   1.000
_cell.length_c   1.000
_cell.angle_alpha   90.00
_cell.angle_beta   90.00
_cell.angle_gamma   90.00
#
_symmetry.space_group_name_H-M   'P 1'
#
loop_
_entity.id
_entity.type
_entity.pdbx_description
1 polymer ?
#
loop_
_entity_poly.entity_id
_entity_poly.type
_entity_poly.pdbx_seq_one_letter_code
_entity_poly.pdbx_strand_id
1 'polypeptide(L)'
;MLNIAICDDDIQITGNIERLLQDIAKRNFVDTEIEVFWNGKSLADAIAAGERYDVIYLDIEMDKEDGISAARRIRTYDKNVRIIYVTSHESYMRESFEVRPFQFLVKPVTDKIMEKCFKSVYEDINSEDFYFRYSYQRMNHKVPIKDILYFESNKRKIFIVTEQEILELYGKLNEIEETLKTCKISFLRVHQSF
;
A
#
# COMPACT_ATOMS: atom_id res chain seq x y z
N MET A 1 2.47 -10.24 2.27
CA MET A 1 2.84 -10.39 0.85
C MET A 1 2.49 -9.09 0.17
N LEU A 2 3.36 -8.54 -0.67
CA LEU A 2 3.16 -7.28 -1.38
C LEU A 2 2.83 -7.60 -2.84
N ASN A 3 1.65 -7.16 -3.31
CA ASN A 3 1.19 -7.41 -4.68
C ASN A 3 1.60 -6.25 -5.58
N ILE A 4 2.39 -6.55 -6.60
CA ILE A 4 3.02 -5.56 -7.48
C ILE A 4 2.55 -5.78 -8.90
N ALA A 5 2.11 -4.72 -9.59
CA ALA A 5 1.94 -4.73 -11.03
C ALA A 5 3.08 -3.95 -11.70
N ILE A 6 3.58 -4.46 -12.83
CA ILE A 6 4.50 -3.77 -13.72
C ILE A 6 3.79 -3.63 -15.06
N CYS A 7 3.75 -2.43 -15.62
CA CYS A 7 3.13 -2.17 -16.90
C CYS A 7 4.03 -1.32 -17.80
N ASP A 8 4.53 -1.93 -18.87
CA ASP A 8 5.44 -1.32 -19.85
C ASP A 8 5.39 -2.21 -21.10
N ASP A 9 5.38 -1.66 -22.30
CA ASP A 9 5.33 -2.43 -23.55
C ASP A 9 6.71 -2.97 -23.98
N ASP A 10 7.81 -2.53 -23.35
CA ASP A 10 9.15 -3.04 -23.57
C ASP A 10 9.45 -4.25 -22.65
N ILE A 11 9.60 -5.43 -23.28
CA ILE A 11 9.90 -6.71 -22.62
C ILE A 11 11.23 -6.65 -21.84
N GLN A 12 12.23 -5.93 -22.35
CA GLN A 12 13.54 -5.85 -21.69
C GLN A 12 13.46 -4.98 -20.43
N ILE A 13 12.69 -3.90 -20.51
CA ILE A 13 12.49 -2.99 -19.37
C ILE A 13 11.67 -3.68 -18.27
N THR A 14 10.56 -4.33 -18.62
CA THR A 14 9.74 -5.09 -17.64
C THR A 14 10.55 -6.17 -16.96
N GLY A 15 11.31 -6.98 -17.72
CA GLY A 15 12.16 -8.03 -17.15
C GLY A 15 13.27 -7.49 -16.24
N ASN A 16 13.84 -6.31 -16.56
CA ASN A 16 14.82 -5.67 -15.68
C ASN A 16 14.18 -5.15 -14.39
N ILE A 17 13.02 -4.50 -14.47
CA ILE A 17 12.28 -3.98 -13.29
C ILE A 17 11.84 -5.15 -12.39
N GLU A 18 11.29 -6.19 -12.97
CA GLU A 18 10.88 -7.39 -12.24
C GLU A 18 12.05 -8.01 -11.47
N ARG A 19 13.18 -8.24 -12.14
CA ARG A 19 14.39 -8.78 -11.50
C ARG A 19 14.89 -7.87 -10.37
N LEU A 20 14.94 -6.55 -10.59
CA LEU A 20 15.36 -5.60 -9.55
C LEU A 20 14.44 -5.68 -8.34
N LEU A 21 13.11 -5.70 -8.54
CA LEU A 21 12.14 -5.78 -7.46
C LEU A 21 12.22 -7.09 -6.69
N GLN A 22 12.39 -8.23 -7.38
CA GLN A 22 12.59 -9.54 -6.74
C GLN A 22 13.86 -9.56 -5.89
N ASP A 23 15.00 -9.06 -6.42
CA ASP A 23 16.25 -9.00 -5.69
C ASP A 23 16.17 -8.07 -4.46
N ILE A 24 15.51 -6.92 -4.60
CA ILE A 24 15.31 -5.97 -3.50
C ILE A 24 14.38 -6.56 -2.43
N ALA A 25 13.27 -7.17 -2.84
CA ALA A 25 12.32 -7.81 -1.94
C ALA A 25 13.01 -8.91 -1.12
N LYS A 26 13.79 -9.78 -1.78
CA LYS A 26 14.58 -10.84 -1.14
C LYS A 26 15.59 -10.29 -0.12
N ARG A 27 16.32 -9.22 -0.48
CA ARG A 27 17.29 -8.57 0.43
C ARG A 27 16.62 -7.94 1.65
N ASN A 28 15.37 -7.51 1.52
CA ASN A 28 14.61 -6.88 2.61
C ASN A 28 13.62 -7.83 3.31
N PHE A 29 13.67 -9.14 3.01
CA PHE A 29 12.79 -10.18 3.59
C PHE A 29 11.29 -9.86 3.40
N VAL A 30 10.92 -9.34 2.23
CA VAL A 30 9.54 -9.02 1.87
C VAL A 30 9.05 -10.05 0.85
N ASP A 31 7.95 -10.73 1.17
CA ASP A 31 7.28 -11.60 0.21
C ASP A 31 6.52 -10.76 -0.80
N THR A 32 6.74 -11.00 -2.10
CA THR A 32 6.12 -10.27 -3.20
C THR A 32 5.49 -11.22 -4.21
N GLU A 33 4.37 -10.79 -4.78
CA GLU A 33 3.79 -11.35 -6.00
C GLU A 33 3.83 -10.26 -7.07
N ILE A 34 4.39 -10.59 -8.25
CA ILE A 34 4.60 -9.62 -9.33
C ILE A 34 3.86 -10.10 -10.55
N GLU A 35 2.99 -9.24 -11.10
CA GLU A 35 2.29 -9.46 -12.35
C GLU A 35 2.71 -8.42 -13.39
N VAL A 36 2.92 -8.86 -14.64
CA VAL A 36 3.40 -8.01 -15.73
C VAL A 36 2.31 -7.78 -16.77
N PHE A 37 2.10 -6.53 -17.13
CA PHE A 37 1.17 -6.08 -18.16
C PHE A 37 1.93 -5.36 -19.29
N TRP A 38 1.52 -5.61 -20.52
CA TRP A 38 2.16 -5.08 -21.72
C TRP A 38 1.45 -3.85 -22.31
N ASN A 39 0.40 -3.38 -21.67
CA ASN A 39 -0.32 -2.16 -22.03
C ASN A 39 -1.24 -1.71 -20.90
N GLY A 40 -1.51 -0.41 -20.82
CA GLY A 40 -2.34 0.20 -19.80
C GLY A 40 -3.77 -0.29 -19.76
N LYS A 41 -4.32 -0.67 -20.94
CA LYS A 41 -5.69 -1.18 -21.03
C LYS A 41 -5.86 -2.49 -20.26
N SER A 42 -4.97 -3.46 -20.47
CA SER A 42 -5.06 -4.77 -19.80
C SER A 42 -4.93 -4.65 -18.28
N LEU A 43 -4.03 -3.80 -17.77
CA LEU A 43 -3.89 -3.51 -16.36
C LEU A 43 -5.17 -2.87 -15.79
N ALA A 44 -5.71 -1.84 -16.46
CA ALA A 44 -6.93 -1.18 -15.98
C ALA A 44 -8.16 -2.11 -16.05
N ASP A 45 -8.24 -3.01 -17.03
CA ASP A 45 -9.30 -4.02 -17.15
C ASP A 45 -9.21 -5.05 -16.01
N ALA A 46 -8.00 -5.52 -15.64
CA ALA A 46 -7.80 -6.43 -14.52
C ALA A 46 -8.27 -5.81 -13.20
N ILE A 47 -7.91 -4.54 -12.94
CA ILE A 47 -8.34 -3.81 -11.74
C ILE A 47 -9.87 -3.59 -11.74
N ALA A 48 -10.46 -3.29 -12.90
CA ALA A 48 -11.90 -3.17 -13.05
C ALA A 48 -12.64 -4.50 -12.78
N ALA A 49 -12.00 -5.63 -13.12
CA ALA A 49 -12.50 -6.98 -12.86
C ALA A 49 -12.37 -7.42 -11.39
N GLY A 50 -11.63 -6.67 -10.57
CA GLY A 50 -11.53 -6.94 -9.14
C GLY A 50 -10.12 -7.25 -8.64
N GLU A 51 -9.12 -7.37 -9.54
CA GLU A 51 -7.73 -7.53 -9.12
C GLU A 51 -7.24 -6.33 -8.29
N ARG A 52 -6.37 -6.58 -7.33
CA ARG A 52 -5.85 -5.55 -6.41
C ARG A 52 -4.35 -5.67 -6.27
N TYR A 53 -3.70 -4.50 -6.40
CA TYR A 53 -2.25 -4.34 -6.23
C TYR A 53 -1.99 -3.31 -5.14
N ASP A 54 -0.91 -3.51 -4.40
CA ASP A 54 -0.43 -2.54 -3.41
C ASP A 54 0.34 -1.41 -4.09
N VAL A 55 1.07 -1.74 -5.17
CA VAL A 55 1.87 -0.80 -5.95
C VAL A 55 1.86 -1.17 -7.44
N ILE A 56 1.85 -0.15 -8.29
CA ILE A 56 1.92 -0.26 -9.75
C ILE A 56 3.13 0.53 -10.24
N TYR A 57 4.05 -0.14 -10.94
CA TYR A 57 5.10 0.51 -11.73
C TYR A 57 4.59 0.63 -13.17
N LEU A 58 4.41 1.84 -13.65
CA LEU A 58 3.68 2.14 -14.88
C LEU A 58 4.49 3.03 -15.81
N ASP A 59 4.76 2.58 -17.02
CA ASP A 59 5.28 3.48 -18.03
C ASP A 59 4.19 4.44 -18.54
N ILE A 60 4.60 5.62 -18.95
CA ILE A 60 3.71 6.63 -19.53
C ILE A 60 3.57 6.40 -21.03
N GLU A 61 4.66 6.15 -21.73
CA GLU A 61 4.66 5.99 -23.19
C GLU A 61 4.50 4.53 -23.57
N MET A 62 3.29 4.16 -23.97
CA MET A 62 2.94 2.83 -24.48
C MET A 62 2.05 2.94 -25.71
N ASP A 63 2.19 1.98 -26.64
CA ASP A 63 1.58 2.04 -27.98
C ASP A 63 0.04 2.13 -28.03
N LYS A 64 -0.70 1.59 -27.05
CA LYS A 64 -2.16 1.41 -27.15
C LYS A 64 -2.98 2.33 -26.24
N GLU A 65 -2.54 2.52 -25.04
CA GLU A 65 -3.14 3.42 -24.06
C GLU A 65 -2.00 3.96 -23.21
N ASP A 66 -1.81 5.28 -23.23
CA ASP A 66 -0.76 5.90 -22.42
C ASP A 66 -0.98 5.67 -20.93
N GLY A 67 0.11 5.65 -20.17
CA GLY A 67 0.07 5.33 -18.74
C GLY A 67 -0.73 6.34 -17.91
N ILE A 68 -0.87 7.59 -18.36
CA ILE A 68 -1.66 8.60 -17.65
C ILE A 68 -3.15 8.30 -17.81
N SER A 69 -3.60 7.95 -19.00
CA SER A 69 -4.98 7.53 -19.26
C SER A 69 -5.33 6.26 -18.51
N ALA A 70 -4.43 5.26 -18.51
CA ALA A 70 -4.58 4.05 -17.71
C ALA A 70 -4.69 4.36 -16.21
N ALA A 71 -3.84 5.22 -15.69
CA ALA A 71 -3.86 5.62 -14.28
C ALA A 71 -5.14 6.37 -13.89
N ARG A 72 -5.65 7.28 -14.75
CA ARG A 72 -6.95 7.94 -14.52
C ARG A 72 -8.07 6.90 -14.39
N ARG A 73 -8.07 5.90 -15.27
CA ARG A 73 -9.04 4.82 -15.26
C ARG A 73 -8.90 3.94 -14.00
N ILE A 74 -7.69 3.58 -13.61
CA ILE A 74 -7.39 2.85 -12.38
C ILE A 74 -7.95 3.61 -11.17
N ARG A 75 -7.76 4.93 -11.08
CA ARG A 75 -8.25 5.76 -9.97
C ARG A 75 -9.78 5.77 -9.83
N THR A 76 -10.54 5.39 -10.85
CA THR A 76 -12.00 5.23 -10.72
C THR A 76 -12.39 4.00 -9.90
N TYR A 77 -11.54 2.98 -9.86
CA TYR A 77 -11.77 1.71 -9.17
C TYR A 77 -10.95 1.59 -7.88
N ASP A 78 -9.71 2.10 -7.90
CA ASP A 78 -8.80 2.10 -6.75
C ASP A 78 -8.14 3.47 -6.55
N LYS A 79 -8.54 4.14 -5.47
CA LYS A 79 -8.01 5.47 -5.12
C LYS A 79 -6.71 5.40 -4.33
N ASN A 80 -6.38 4.23 -3.77
CA ASN A 80 -5.33 4.06 -2.77
C ASN A 80 -4.09 3.35 -3.29
N VAL A 81 -4.18 2.60 -4.40
CA VAL A 81 -3.00 1.92 -4.97
C VAL A 81 -1.88 2.93 -5.23
N ARG A 82 -0.64 2.58 -4.87
CA ARG A 82 0.52 3.44 -5.10
C ARG A 82 0.96 3.30 -6.55
N ILE A 83 0.82 4.39 -7.33
CA ILE A 83 1.27 4.43 -8.73
C ILE A 83 2.63 5.11 -8.78
N ILE A 84 3.61 4.40 -9.33
CA ILE A 84 4.96 4.88 -9.57
C ILE A 84 5.13 4.92 -11.08
N TYR A 85 5.33 6.11 -11.63
CA TYR A 85 5.66 6.21 -13.03
C TYR A 85 7.14 5.89 -13.26
N VAL A 86 7.40 5.09 -14.31
CA VAL A 86 8.76 4.73 -14.74
C VAL A 86 8.87 5.06 -16.22
N THR A 87 9.42 6.22 -16.57
CA THR A 87 9.41 6.73 -17.95
C THR A 87 10.70 7.38 -18.36
N SER A 88 10.94 7.49 -19.67
CA SER A 88 12.07 8.21 -20.24
C SER A 88 11.87 9.73 -20.31
N HIS A 89 10.64 10.23 -20.08
CA HIS A 89 10.26 11.61 -20.33
C HIS A 89 9.79 12.35 -19.06
N GLU A 90 10.64 13.26 -18.57
CA GLU A 90 10.33 14.10 -17.40
C GLU A 90 9.20 15.11 -17.66
N SER A 91 8.94 15.43 -18.94
CA SER A 91 7.91 16.41 -19.33
C SER A 91 6.51 16.05 -18.86
N TYR A 92 6.20 14.77 -18.75
CA TYR A 92 4.91 14.27 -18.27
C TYR A 92 4.68 14.42 -16.75
N MET A 93 5.70 14.80 -16.00
CA MET A 93 5.59 14.96 -14.55
C MET A 93 4.45 15.92 -14.15
N ARG A 94 4.28 17.02 -14.88
CA ARG A 94 3.22 18.01 -14.59
C ARG A 94 1.82 17.45 -14.85
N GLU A 95 1.64 16.73 -15.94
CA GLU A 95 0.34 16.16 -16.33
C GLU A 95 -0.06 14.99 -15.43
N SER A 96 0.92 14.25 -14.95
CA SER A 96 0.69 13.10 -14.07
C SER A 96 0.19 13.44 -12.67
N PHE A 97 0.32 14.68 -12.20
CA PHE A 97 -0.14 15.09 -10.85
C PHE A 97 -1.64 14.88 -10.62
N GLU A 98 -2.47 14.91 -11.65
CA GLU A 98 -3.92 14.71 -11.53
C GLU A 98 -4.28 13.34 -10.94
N VAL A 99 -3.47 12.30 -11.22
CA VAL A 99 -3.70 10.93 -10.74
C VAL A 99 -3.02 10.65 -9.40
N ARG A 100 -2.37 11.66 -8.81
CA ARG A 100 -1.65 11.56 -7.52
C ARG A 100 -0.69 10.37 -7.51
N PRO A 101 0.37 10.39 -8.35
CA PRO A 101 1.38 9.35 -8.31
C PRO A 101 2.11 9.38 -6.96
N PHE A 102 2.52 8.23 -6.47
CA PHE A 102 3.35 8.14 -5.28
C PHE A 102 4.76 8.64 -5.57
N GLN A 103 5.31 8.27 -6.72
CA GLN A 103 6.65 8.65 -7.13
C GLN A 103 6.80 8.62 -8.66
N PHE A 104 7.85 9.29 -9.14
CA PHE A 104 8.23 9.35 -10.54
C PHE A 104 9.70 8.90 -10.66
N LEU A 105 9.96 7.90 -11.49
CA LEU A 105 11.30 7.40 -11.76
C LEU A 105 11.63 7.62 -13.23
N VAL A 106 12.81 8.20 -13.49
CA VAL A 106 13.30 8.43 -14.86
C VAL A 106 14.20 7.27 -15.27
N LYS A 107 13.92 6.67 -16.44
CA LYS A 107 14.74 5.63 -17.04
C LYS A 107 16.11 6.22 -17.46
N PRO A 108 17.22 5.50 -17.27
CA PRO A 108 17.33 4.14 -16.75
C PRO A 108 17.26 4.09 -15.22
N VAL A 109 16.47 3.18 -14.66
CA VAL A 109 16.32 3.02 -13.22
C VAL A 109 17.43 2.11 -12.68
N THR A 110 18.29 2.66 -11.85
CA THR A 110 19.35 1.90 -11.19
C THR A 110 18.85 1.13 -9.97
N ASP A 111 19.56 0.07 -9.54
CA ASP A 111 19.26 -0.70 -8.33
C ASP A 111 19.07 0.21 -7.10
N LYS A 112 19.96 1.17 -6.90
CA LYS A 112 19.90 2.11 -5.77
C LYS A 112 18.62 2.99 -5.78
N ILE A 113 18.20 3.47 -6.97
CA ILE A 113 16.98 4.29 -7.11
C ILE A 113 15.76 3.43 -6.85
N MET A 114 15.72 2.22 -7.44
CA MET A 114 14.62 1.28 -7.24
C MET A 114 14.50 0.85 -5.79
N GLU A 115 15.61 0.54 -5.12
CA GLU A 115 15.61 0.14 -3.71
C GLU A 115 15.10 1.27 -2.80
N LYS A 116 15.51 2.51 -3.04
CA LYS A 116 14.99 3.67 -2.29
C LYS A 116 13.49 3.83 -2.49
N CYS A 117 13.01 3.70 -3.72
CA CYS A 117 11.59 3.77 -4.06
C CYS A 117 10.81 2.64 -3.39
N PHE A 118 11.27 1.40 -3.52
CA PHE A 118 10.65 0.22 -2.90
C PHE A 118 10.51 0.37 -1.38
N LYS A 119 11.58 0.79 -0.69
CA LYS A 119 11.54 1.03 0.76
C LYS A 119 10.53 2.11 1.13
N SER A 120 10.51 3.23 0.40
CA SER A 120 9.57 4.32 0.65
C SER A 120 8.11 3.88 0.48
N VAL A 121 7.81 3.12 -0.57
CA VAL A 121 6.47 2.55 -0.81
C VAL A 121 6.12 1.54 0.27
N TYR A 122 7.04 0.64 0.61
CA TYR A 122 6.81 -0.38 1.62
C TYR A 122 6.55 0.23 3.00
N GLU A 123 7.29 1.28 3.37
CA GLU A 123 7.05 2.06 4.59
C GLU A 123 5.70 2.76 4.57
N ASP A 124 5.30 3.37 3.43
CA ASP A 124 4.02 4.05 3.28
C ASP A 124 2.85 3.07 3.41
N ILE A 125 2.90 1.94 2.70
CA ILE A 125 1.88 0.88 2.78
C ILE A 125 1.74 0.37 4.21
N ASN A 126 2.87 0.10 4.87
CA ASN A 126 2.84 -0.39 6.24
C ASN A 126 2.48 0.71 7.26
N SER A 127 2.75 1.98 6.97
CA SER A 127 2.42 3.07 7.89
C SER A 127 0.90 3.26 8.09
N GLU A 128 0.10 2.97 7.07
CA GLU A 128 -1.37 3.01 7.19
C GLU A 128 -1.92 1.85 8.03
N ASP A 129 -1.28 0.68 7.99
CA ASP A 129 -1.65 -0.50 8.78
C ASP A 129 -1.25 -0.38 10.26
N PHE A 130 -0.40 0.60 10.59
CA PHE A 130 0.09 0.79 11.96
C PHE A 130 -0.76 1.70 12.84
N TYR A 131 -1.93 2.16 12.37
CA TYR A 131 -2.83 2.96 13.20
C TYR A 131 -4.12 2.22 13.50
N PHE A 132 -4.39 2.02 14.79
CA PHE A 132 -5.73 1.64 15.23
C PHE A 132 -6.64 2.86 15.17
N ARG A 133 -7.69 2.78 14.33
CA ARG A 133 -8.67 3.85 14.13
C ARG A 133 -9.94 3.53 14.90
N TYR A 134 -10.45 4.50 15.65
CA TYR A 134 -11.68 4.35 16.41
C TYR A 134 -12.44 5.67 16.50
N SER A 135 -13.75 5.59 16.79
CA SER A 135 -14.58 6.77 17.02
C SER A 135 -14.94 6.86 18.50
N TYR A 136 -14.73 8.03 19.07
CA TYR A 136 -15.13 8.36 20.43
C TYR A 136 -15.70 9.78 20.48
N GLN A 137 -16.85 9.97 21.16
CA GLN A 137 -17.56 11.26 21.24
C GLN A 137 -17.82 11.93 19.87
N ARG A 138 -18.16 11.15 18.85
CA ARG A 138 -18.39 11.57 17.45
C ARG A 138 -17.16 12.13 16.73
N MET A 139 -15.98 11.95 17.27
CA MET A 139 -14.71 12.28 16.63
C MET A 139 -13.96 11.01 16.24
N ASN A 140 -13.25 11.08 15.13
CA ASN A 140 -12.39 10.00 14.67
C ASN A 140 -10.99 10.19 15.26
N HIS A 141 -10.50 9.15 15.88
CA HIS A 141 -9.17 9.08 16.50
C HIS A 141 -8.34 8.00 15.84
N LYS A 142 -7.04 8.14 15.93
CA LYS A 142 -6.07 7.12 15.54
C LYS A 142 -4.94 7.05 16.57
N VAL A 143 -4.49 5.84 16.87
CA VAL A 143 -3.34 5.59 17.75
C VAL A 143 -2.40 4.62 17.04
N PRO A 144 -1.08 4.87 17.03
CA PRO A 144 -0.13 3.93 16.43
C PRO A 144 -0.23 2.58 17.14
N ILE A 145 -0.40 1.49 16.39
CA ILE A 145 -0.56 0.15 16.99
C ILE A 145 0.68 -0.25 17.80
N LYS A 146 1.86 0.18 17.37
CA LYS A 146 3.13 -0.06 18.10
C LYS A 146 3.17 0.54 19.49
N ASP A 147 2.37 1.59 19.74
CA ASP A 147 2.30 2.28 21.03
C ASP A 147 1.23 1.64 21.94
N ILE A 148 0.42 0.72 21.42
CA ILE A 148 -0.62 0.02 22.18
C ILE A 148 0.01 -1.17 22.91
N LEU A 149 -0.02 -1.12 24.24
CA LEU A 149 0.43 -2.20 25.08
C LEU A 149 -0.62 -3.31 25.15
N TYR A 150 -1.87 -2.95 25.41
CA TYR A 150 -3.00 -3.88 25.43
C TYR A 150 -4.35 -3.17 25.33
N PHE A 151 -5.39 -3.97 25.04
CA PHE A 151 -6.78 -3.55 25.13
C PHE A 151 -7.44 -4.21 26.33
N GLU A 152 -8.16 -3.44 27.12
CA GLU A 152 -8.92 -3.92 28.26
C GLU A 152 -10.40 -3.60 28.10
N SER A 153 -11.28 -4.54 28.43
CA SER A 153 -12.72 -4.30 28.43
C SER A 153 -13.26 -4.14 29.85
N ASN A 154 -14.04 -3.10 30.07
CA ASN A 154 -14.82 -2.93 31.29
C ASN A 154 -16.26 -2.57 30.92
N LYS A 155 -17.17 -3.54 31.05
CA LYS A 155 -18.58 -3.45 30.66
C LYS A 155 -18.72 -3.13 29.16
N ARG A 156 -19.13 -1.89 28.81
CA ARG A 156 -19.33 -1.44 27.42
C ARG A 156 -18.20 -0.56 26.90
N LYS A 157 -17.18 -0.33 27.71
CA LYS A 157 -16.00 0.45 27.34
C LYS A 157 -14.83 -0.45 27.06
N ILE A 158 -14.04 -0.07 26.08
CA ILE A 158 -12.71 -0.61 25.80
C ILE A 158 -11.73 0.49 26.14
N PHE A 159 -10.68 0.13 26.86
CA PHE A 159 -9.52 0.97 27.11
C PHE A 159 -8.38 0.53 26.22
N ILE A 160 -7.77 1.50 25.54
CA ILE A 160 -6.54 1.33 24.78
C ILE A 160 -5.43 1.84 25.68
N VAL A 161 -4.61 0.95 26.18
CA VAL A 161 -3.52 1.32 27.10
C VAL A 161 -2.23 1.46 26.30
N THR A 162 -1.62 2.63 26.38
CA THR A 162 -0.32 2.96 25.82
C THR A 162 0.67 3.30 26.94
N GLU A 163 1.94 3.50 26.61
CA GLU A 163 2.94 3.97 27.60
C GLU A 163 2.65 5.39 28.10
N GLN A 164 1.94 6.20 27.32
CA GLN A 164 1.76 7.63 27.58
C GLN A 164 0.39 7.95 28.17
N GLU A 165 -0.66 7.26 27.72
CA GLU A 165 -2.05 7.57 28.08
C GLU A 165 -2.96 6.35 27.99
N ILE A 166 -4.14 6.46 28.60
CA ILE A 166 -5.22 5.50 28.47
C ILE A 166 -6.34 6.18 27.68
N LEU A 167 -6.63 5.63 26.49
CA LEU A 167 -7.69 6.10 25.63
C LEU A 167 -8.93 5.21 25.81
N GLU A 168 -10.12 5.74 25.56
CA GLU A 168 -11.34 4.96 25.70
C GLU A 168 -12.20 5.01 24.43
N LEU A 169 -12.92 3.91 24.16
CA LEU A 169 -13.95 3.82 23.16
C LEU A 169 -15.10 2.94 23.63
N TYR A 170 -16.26 3.07 22.99
CA TYR A 170 -17.39 2.16 23.20
C TYR A 170 -17.33 1.03 22.18
N GLY A 171 -17.46 -0.22 22.63
CA GLY A 171 -17.42 -1.38 21.75
C GLY A 171 -17.23 -2.69 22.50
N LYS A 172 -16.93 -3.74 21.74
CA LYS A 172 -16.63 -5.07 22.25
C LYS A 172 -15.24 -5.52 21.80
N LEU A 173 -14.55 -6.31 22.64
CA LEU A 173 -13.23 -6.85 22.28
C LEU A 173 -13.26 -7.67 20.99
N ASN A 174 -14.35 -8.37 20.68
CA ASN A 174 -14.47 -9.11 19.43
C ASN A 174 -14.41 -8.19 18.19
N GLU A 175 -14.96 -6.98 18.26
CA GLU A 175 -14.91 -6.00 17.17
C GLU A 175 -13.49 -5.46 16.99
N ILE A 176 -12.77 -5.27 18.11
CA ILE A 176 -11.35 -4.89 18.09
C ILE A 176 -10.51 -6.00 17.46
N GLU A 177 -10.75 -7.26 17.87
CA GLU A 177 -10.04 -8.42 17.33
C GLU A 177 -10.23 -8.56 15.81
N GLU A 178 -11.45 -8.39 15.29
CA GLU A 178 -11.71 -8.40 13.85
C GLU A 178 -10.99 -7.25 13.13
N THR A 179 -10.99 -6.06 13.71
CA THR A 179 -10.25 -4.92 13.16
C THR A 179 -8.74 -5.18 13.12
N LEU A 180 -8.19 -5.78 14.19
CA LEU A 180 -6.75 -6.07 14.28
C LEU A 180 -6.30 -7.24 13.38
N LYS A 181 -7.20 -8.16 13.01
CA LYS A 181 -6.90 -9.21 12.02
C LYS A 181 -6.54 -8.66 10.66
N THR A 182 -7.03 -7.48 10.31
CA THR A 182 -6.65 -6.79 9.07
C THR A 182 -5.25 -6.18 9.15
N CYS A 183 -4.76 -5.94 10.36
CA CYS A 183 -3.40 -5.46 10.62
C CYS A 183 -2.46 -6.67 10.74
N LYS A 184 -1.28 -6.62 10.13
CA LYS A 184 -0.28 -7.72 10.17
C LYS A 184 0.37 -7.93 11.56
N ILE A 185 -0.20 -7.35 12.63
CA ILE A 185 0.29 -7.43 14.00
C ILE A 185 -0.63 -8.33 14.81
N SER A 186 -0.06 -9.33 15.48
CA SER A 186 -0.80 -10.28 16.29
C SER A 186 -0.92 -9.80 17.74
N PHE A 187 -2.15 -9.68 18.21
CA PHE A 187 -2.46 -9.53 19.63
C PHE A 187 -2.93 -10.85 20.21
N LEU A 188 -2.40 -11.21 21.37
CA LEU A 188 -2.87 -12.38 22.13
C LEU A 188 -4.07 -11.98 22.98
N ARG A 189 -5.17 -12.71 22.84
CA ARG A 189 -6.31 -12.54 23.74
C ARG A 189 -6.09 -13.38 24.99
N VAL A 190 -5.96 -12.71 26.13
CA VAL A 190 -5.93 -13.37 27.45
C VAL A 190 -7.29 -13.24 28.13
N HIS A 191 -7.79 -14.33 28.67
CA HIS A 191 -8.98 -14.34 29.49
C HIS A 191 -8.57 -14.04 30.94
N GLN A 192 -9.24 -13.05 31.50
CA GLN A 192 -9.17 -12.85 32.95
C GLN A 192 -10.08 -13.88 33.60
N SER A 193 -9.49 -14.93 34.14
CA SER A 193 -10.18 -15.86 35.04
C SER A 193 -9.79 -15.45 36.46
N PHE A 194 -10.71 -14.83 37.16
CA PHE A 194 -10.68 -14.67 38.61
C PHE A 194 -11.93 -15.31 39.18
#